data_275d42cfda22f57bc13e1a4ffd27922f
#
_entry.id   275d42cfda22f57bc13e1a4ffd27922f
#
_cell.length_a   1.000
_cell.length_b   1.000
_cell.length_c   1.000
_cell.angle_alpha   90.00
_cell.angle_beta   90.00
_cell.angle_gamma   90.00
#
_symmetry.space_group_name_H-M   'P 1'
#
loop_
_entity.id
_entity.type
_entity.pdbx_description
1 polymer ?
#
loop_
_entity_poly.entity_id
_entity_poly.type
_entity_poly.pdbx_seq_one_letter_code
_entity_poly.pdbx_strand_id
1 'polypeptide(L)'
;VRGVRPETGAELKGAVIHLFWKNDYAEVFLDTSGDSLARHGYRKIPGRAPMLEGLAAATILASRWDKTAPFINPMCGSGTLAIEAALIATNTRPGLFRLNYAFMHLAGYDEDVYLEERGKLEAQIIDVPGLQIIATDYSEVAISNAEKNAAAAGVEDLIKFDICDFEDTPVPDGQGIMIINPEYGERLGDITQLEETYARIGDFMKQKCGGYYGYVFTGNMDLAKKIGLKAKRRIEFYNATIDCRLLEYELYKGSKDAPTAAEEPLIES
;
A
#
# COMPACT_ATOMS: atom_id res chain seq x y z
N VAL A 1 -30.09 7.48 -34.15
CA VAL A 1 -30.32 6.88 -32.82
C VAL A 1 -31.61 6.08 -32.92
N ARG A 2 -31.54 4.76 -32.91
CA ARG A 2 -32.68 3.87 -33.26
C ARG A 2 -33.51 3.48 -32.03
N GLY A 3 -33.95 4.46 -31.22
CA GLY A 3 -34.95 4.21 -30.17
C GLY A 3 -34.66 3.14 -29.11
N VAL A 4 -33.45 2.63 -29.07
CA VAL A 4 -33.00 1.68 -28.02
C VAL A 4 -32.42 2.52 -26.88
N ARG A 5 -33.01 2.36 -25.70
CA ARG A 5 -32.48 3.00 -24.49
C ARG A 5 -31.12 2.41 -24.16
N PRO A 6 -30.08 3.21 -23.97
CA PRO A 6 -28.78 2.70 -23.50
C PRO A 6 -28.95 1.97 -22.17
N GLU A 7 -28.15 0.97 -21.95
CA GLU A 7 -28.08 0.31 -20.63
C GLU A 7 -27.71 1.32 -19.56
N THR A 8 -28.48 1.33 -18.49
CA THR A 8 -28.20 2.14 -17.31
C THR A 8 -27.90 1.21 -16.16
N GLY A 9 -26.69 1.24 -15.63
CA GLY A 9 -26.30 0.36 -14.55
C GLY A 9 -24.95 0.73 -13.94
N ALA A 10 -24.56 -0.01 -12.92
CA ALA A 10 -23.28 0.14 -12.23
C ALA A 10 -22.10 -0.48 -13.00
N GLU A 11 -22.35 -1.16 -14.12
CA GLU A 11 -21.29 -1.76 -14.93
C GLU A 11 -20.65 -0.71 -15.84
N LEU A 12 -19.40 -0.37 -15.57
CA LEU A 12 -18.62 0.64 -16.27
C LEU A 12 -17.77 0.01 -17.40
N LYS A 13 -18.34 -0.93 -18.14
CA LYS A 13 -17.61 -1.71 -19.16
C LYS A 13 -17.55 -1.08 -20.55
N GLY A 14 -18.41 -0.10 -20.83
CA GLY A 14 -18.51 0.60 -22.10
C GLY A 14 -18.18 2.08 -21.98
N ALA A 15 -18.68 2.88 -22.93
CA ALA A 15 -18.65 4.33 -22.82
C ALA A 15 -19.51 4.79 -21.63
N VAL A 16 -18.94 5.59 -20.76
CA VAL A 16 -19.60 6.05 -19.54
C VAL A 16 -19.81 7.55 -19.60
N ILE A 17 -21.05 7.95 -19.37
CA ILE A 17 -21.46 9.37 -19.36
C ILE A 17 -22.08 9.68 -18.01
N HIS A 18 -21.52 10.68 -17.32
CA HIS A 18 -22.07 11.22 -16.09
C HIS A 18 -22.86 12.49 -16.38
N LEU A 19 -24.09 12.56 -15.88
CA LEU A 19 -24.93 13.75 -15.92
C LEU A 19 -25.05 14.32 -14.50
N PHE A 20 -24.56 15.53 -14.31
CA PHE A 20 -24.83 16.32 -13.12
C PHE A 20 -25.90 17.36 -13.44
N TRP A 21 -27.02 17.30 -12.75
CA TRP A 21 -28.13 18.23 -12.96
C TRP A 21 -28.59 18.85 -11.64
N LYS A 22 -28.54 20.17 -11.59
CA LYS A 22 -29.00 20.94 -10.43
C LYS A 22 -29.77 22.19 -10.87
N ASN A 23 -31.06 22.25 -10.54
CA ASN A 23 -31.98 23.31 -10.96
C ASN A 23 -31.98 23.50 -12.51
N ASP A 24 -31.56 24.67 -12.97
CA ASP A 24 -31.53 25.04 -14.41
C ASP A 24 -30.16 24.77 -15.06
N TYR A 25 -29.27 24.14 -14.33
CA TYR A 25 -27.90 23.87 -14.77
C TYR A 25 -27.64 22.36 -14.88
N ALA A 26 -27.08 21.94 -15.99
CA ALA A 26 -26.67 20.55 -16.20
C ALA A 26 -25.28 20.49 -16.84
N GLU A 27 -24.48 19.58 -16.34
CA GLU A 27 -23.16 19.22 -16.89
C GLU A 27 -23.17 17.77 -17.35
N VAL A 28 -22.55 17.54 -18.49
CA VAL A 28 -22.35 16.20 -19.05
C VAL A 28 -20.83 15.93 -19.06
N PHE A 29 -20.44 14.88 -18.38
CA PHE A 29 -19.05 14.45 -18.33
C PHE A 29 -18.90 13.14 -19.08
N LEU A 30 -17.85 13.04 -19.88
CA LEU A 30 -17.43 11.82 -20.52
C LEU A 30 -16.35 11.18 -19.64
N ASP A 31 -16.65 10.03 -19.06
CA ASP A 31 -15.67 9.27 -18.27
C ASP A 31 -14.71 8.54 -19.21
N THR A 32 -13.44 8.75 -19.02
CA THR A 32 -12.39 8.07 -19.81
C THR A 32 -11.81 6.86 -19.08
N SER A 33 -12.04 6.74 -17.77
CA SER A 33 -11.49 5.68 -16.94
C SER A 33 -12.36 4.44 -16.87
N GLY A 34 -13.67 4.61 -16.66
CA GLY A 34 -14.60 3.53 -16.34
C GLY A 34 -14.45 3.10 -14.88
N ASP A 35 -13.95 1.91 -14.63
CA ASP A 35 -13.65 1.47 -13.27
C ASP A 35 -12.67 2.41 -12.57
N SER A 36 -12.82 2.56 -11.24
CA SER A 36 -11.97 3.44 -10.43
C SER A 36 -10.48 3.13 -10.62
N LEU A 37 -9.67 4.17 -10.90
CA LEU A 37 -8.22 4.06 -11.03
C LEU A 37 -7.52 3.68 -9.70
N ALA A 38 -8.19 3.83 -8.57
CA ALA A 38 -7.69 3.38 -7.27
C ALA A 38 -7.64 1.84 -7.15
N ARG A 39 -8.34 1.13 -8.05
CA ARG A 39 -8.24 -0.32 -8.21
C ARG A 39 -7.24 -0.62 -9.31
N HIS A 40 -6.12 -1.18 -8.95
CA HIS A 40 -5.04 -1.46 -9.89
C HIS A 40 -5.29 -2.72 -10.76
N GLY A 41 -6.19 -3.62 -10.32
CA GLY A 41 -6.70 -4.72 -11.16
C GLY A 41 -6.03 -6.07 -10.94
N TYR A 42 -4.91 -6.15 -10.25
CA TYR A 42 -4.23 -7.42 -9.96
C TYR A 42 -4.93 -8.22 -8.84
N ARG A 43 -5.62 -7.57 -7.89
CA ARG A 43 -6.25 -8.24 -6.77
C ARG A 43 -7.38 -9.15 -7.22
N LYS A 44 -7.17 -10.46 -7.12
CA LYS A 44 -8.17 -11.49 -7.44
C LYS A 44 -8.96 -11.93 -6.22
N ILE A 45 -8.31 -11.94 -5.05
CA ILE A 45 -8.91 -12.40 -3.80
C ILE A 45 -8.76 -11.28 -2.75
N PRO A 46 -9.84 -10.54 -2.46
CA PRO A 46 -9.83 -9.56 -1.38
C PRO A 46 -9.80 -10.27 -0.02
N GLY A 47 -9.09 -9.70 0.94
CA GLY A 47 -9.20 -10.07 2.35
C GLY A 47 -10.49 -9.54 2.98
N ARG A 48 -10.62 -9.66 4.32
CA ARG A 48 -11.81 -9.25 5.07
C ARG A 48 -12.07 -7.73 4.99
N ALA A 49 -11.01 -6.91 5.00
CA ALA A 49 -11.08 -5.44 4.90
C ALA A 49 -9.81 -4.91 4.21
N PRO A 50 -9.64 -5.19 2.91
CA PRO A 50 -8.40 -4.85 2.22
C PRO A 50 -8.29 -3.34 2.02
N MET A 51 -7.08 -2.80 2.25
CA MET A 51 -6.73 -1.44 1.82
C MET A 51 -6.85 -1.33 0.30
N LEU A 52 -7.37 -0.21 -0.22
CA LEU A 52 -7.36 0.02 -1.66
C LEU A 52 -5.92 0.09 -2.19
N GLU A 53 -5.68 -0.44 -3.36
CA GLU A 53 -4.35 -0.52 -3.99
C GLU A 53 -3.74 0.87 -4.16
N GLY A 54 -4.50 1.82 -4.70
CA GLY A 54 -4.04 3.20 -4.85
C GLY A 54 -3.74 3.89 -3.51
N LEU A 55 -4.48 3.55 -2.44
CA LEU A 55 -4.19 4.06 -1.09
C LEU A 55 -2.90 3.45 -0.54
N ALA A 56 -2.67 2.15 -0.74
CA ALA A 56 -1.44 1.48 -0.34
C ALA A 56 -0.22 2.07 -1.08
N ALA A 57 -0.31 2.25 -2.39
CA ALA A 57 0.72 2.90 -3.19
C ALA A 57 1.02 4.31 -2.67
N ALA A 58 -0.02 5.12 -2.39
CA ALA A 58 0.14 6.47 -1.86
C ALA A 58 0.81 6.49 -0.49
N THR A 59 0.50 5.53 0.39
CA THR A 59 1.17 5.37 1.70
C THR A 59 2.66 5.08 1.56
N ILE A 60 3.02 4.17 0.64
CA ILE A 60 4.42 3.83 0.36
C ILE A 60 5.17 5.03 -0.21
N LEU A 61 4.59 5.73 -1.18
CA LEU A 61 5.19 6.93 -1.78
C LEU A 61 5.32 8.10 -0.80
N ALA A 62 4.47 8.19 0.22
CA ALA A 62 4.58 9.18 1.29
C ALA A 62 5.63 8.81 2.35
N SER A 63 6.10 7.57 2.38
CA SER A 63 7.15 7.10 3.26
C SER A 63 8.54 7.60 2.81
N ARG A 64 9.56 7.28 3.60
CA ARG A 64 10.97 7.56 3.25
C ARG A 64 11.65 6.42 2.51
N TRP A 65 10.88 5.51 1.95
CA TRP A 65 11.47 4.38 1.24
C TRP A 65 12.14 4.82 -0.07
N ASP A 66 13.39 4.44 -0.21
CA ASP A 66 14.20 4.73 -1.41
C ASP A 66 14.06 3.67 -2.51
N LYS A 67 13.23 2.64 -2.29
CA LYS A 67 12.94 1.49 -3.16
C LYS A 67 14.09 0.46 -3.24
N THR A 68 15.15 0.63 -2.47
CA THR A 68 16.32 -0.25 -2.44
C THR A 68 16.53 -0.89 -1.07
N ALA A 69 16.23 -0.17 -0.01
CA ALA A 69 16.28 -0.67 1.36
C ALA A 69 15.22 -1.77 1.60
N PRO A 70 15.45 -2.69 2.53
CA PRO A 70 14.46 -3.68 2.93
C PRO A 70 13.10 -3.06 3.29
N PHE A 71 12.04 -3.71 2.82
CA PHE A 71 10.66 -3.33 3.11
C PHE A 71 9.96 -4.47 3.84
N ILE A 72 9.47 -4.23 5.05
CA ILE A 72 8.73 -5.25 5.81
C ILE A 72 7.29 -4.81 6.04
N ASN A 73 6.38 -5.76 5.84
CA ASN A 73 4.94 -5.56 6.01
C ASN A 73 4.34 -6.64 6.92
N PRO A 74 4.47 -6.49 8.25
CA PRO A 74 3.77 -7.33 9.20
C PRO A 74 2.26 -7.13 9.12
N MET A 75 1.47 -8.15 9.48
CA MET A 75 0.00 -8.15 9.38
C MET A 75 -0.46 -7.78 7.96
N CYS A 76 0.13 -8.42 6.94
CA CYS A 76 0.00 -8.03 5.54
C CYS A 76 -1.39 -8.27 4.94
N GLY A 77 -2.22 -9.11 5.59
CA GLY A 77 -3.54 -9.48 5.09
C GLY A 77 -3.45 -10.10 3.70
N SER A 78 -4.15 -9.54 2.72
CA SER A 78 -4.10 -9.98 1.32
C SER A 78 -2.88 -9.47 0.53
N GLY A 79 -1.84 -8.95 1.21
CA GLY A 79 -0.54 -8.57 0.64
C GLY A 79 -0.48 -7.22 -0.07
N THR A 80 -1.51 -6.37 0.05
CA THR A 80 -1.60 -5.15 -0.77
C THR A 80 -0.39 -4.24 -0.66
N LEU A 81 0.08 -3.92 0.57
CA LEU A 81 1.25 -3.06 0.77
C LEU A 81 2.54 -3.68 0.19
N ALA A 82 2.77 -4.97 0.41
CA ALA A 82 3.96 -5.65 -0.11
C ALA A 82 3.95 -5.70 -1.65
N ILE A 83 2.78 -6.00 -2.25
CA ILE A 83 2.62 -6.03 -3.72
C ILE A 83 2.85 -4.65 -4.32
N GLU A 84 2.23 -3.59 -3.76
CA GLU A 84 2.46 -2.22 -4.23
C GLU A 84 3.91 -1.77 -4.05
N ALA A 85 4.59 -2.21 -2.99
CA ALA A 85 6.02 -1.95 -2.83
C ALA A 85 6.83 -2.60 -3.97
N ALA A 86 6.57 -3.86 -4.30
CA ALA A 86 7.22 -4.55 -5.41
C ALA A 86 6.96 -3.85 -6.76
N LEU A 87 5.72 -3.46 -7.04
CA LEU A 87 5.35 -2.73 -8.26
C LEU A 87 6.03 -1.36 -8.35
N ILE A 88 6.11 -0.63 -7.24
CA ILE A 88 6.80 0.67 -7.16
C ILE A 88 8.30 0.50 -7.36
N ALA A 89 8.91 -0.53 -6.76
CA ALA A 89 10.34 -0.81 -6.90
C ALA A 89 10.69 -1.16 -8.35
N THR A 90 9.93 -2.04 -8.99
CA THR A 90 10.13 -2.46 -10.38
C THR A 90 9.70 -1.41 -11.40
N ASN A 91 9.15 -0.27 -10.97
CA ASN A 91 8.55 0.75 -11.84
C ASN A 91 7.39 0.22 -12.71
N THR A 92 6.71 -0.84 -12.26
CA THR A 92 5.55 -1.41 -12.94
C THR A 92 4.32 -0.53 -12.74
N ARG A 93 3.76 -0.04 -13.82
CA ARG A 93 2.60 0.86 -13.76
C ARG A 93 1.29 0.09 -13.61
N PRO A 94 0.40 0.49 -12.67
CA PRO A 94 -0.87 -0.23 -12.42
C PRO A 94 -1.76 -0.36 -13.66
N GLY A 95 -1.69 0.61 -14.57
CA GLY A 95 -2.44 0.58 -15.83
C GLY A 95 -2.18 -0.64 -16.69
N LEU A 96 -1.04 -1.31 -16.52
CA LEU A 96 -0.68 -2.53 -17.26
C LEU A 96 -1.55 -3.74 -16.88
N PHE A 97 -2.19 -3.73 -15.72
CA PHE A 97 -3.10 -4.81 -15.28
C PHE A 97 -4.54 -4.62 -15.76
N ARG A 98 -4.86 -3.47 -16.35
CA ARG A 98 -6.21 -3.17 -16.83
C ARG A 98 -6.32 -3.49 -18.31
N LEU A 99 -7.39 -4.20 -18.64
CA LEU A 99 -7.68 -4.62 -20.03
C LEU A 99 -8.83 -3.81 -20.64
N ASN A 100 -9.51 -2.96 -19.84
CA ASN A 100 -10.64 -2.16 -20.31
C ASN A 100 -10.63 -0.78 -19.65
N TYR A 101 -10.76 0.23 -20.47
CA TYR A 101 -11.00 1.62 -20.07
C TYR A 101 -12.19 2.19 -20.84
N ALA A 102 -12.94 3.12 -20.25
CA ALA A 102 -14.08 3.71 -20.91
C ALA A 102 -13.71 4.47 -22.20
N PHE A 103 -12.50 5.05 -22.28
CA PHE A 103 -12.03 5.72 -23.50
C PHE A 103 -11.91 4.77 -24.70
N MET A 104 -11.69 3.46 -24.50
CA MET A 104 -11.61 2.47 -25.58
C MET A 104 -12.93 2.30 -26.33
N HIS A 105 -14.04 2.75 -25.74
CA HIS A 105 -15.41 2.67 -26.31
C HIS A 105 -15.88 3.98 -26.90
N LEU A 106 -15.00 4.98 -27.03
CA LEU A 106 -15.32 6.29 -27.60
C LEU A 106 -14.96 6.36 -29.08
N ALA A 107 -15.72 7.16 -29.82
CA ALA A 107 -15.35 7.47 -31.19
C ALA A 107 -13.98 8.18 -31.22
N GLY A 108 -13.07 7.68 -32.07
CA GLY A 108 -11.69 8.20 -32.17
C GLY A 108 -10.67 7.44 -31.31
N TYR A 109 -11.06 6.37 -30.60
CA TYR A 109 -10.10 5.46 -30.01
C TYR A 109 -9.22 4.84 -31.10
N ASP A 110 -7.92 4.85 -30.87
CA ASP A 110 -6.91 4.28 -31.73
C ASP A 110 -6.12 3.23 -30.94
N GLU A 111 -6.30 1.97 -31.34
CA GLU A 111 -5.68 0.84 -30.65
C GLU A 111 -4.16 0.81 -30.83
N ASP A 112 -3.66 1.23 -32.01
CA ASP A 112 -2.22 1.26 -32.28
C ASP A 112 -1.51 2.25 -31.36
N VAL A 113 -2.10 3.43 -31.18
CA VAL A 113 -1.59 4.45 -30.24
C VAL A 113 -1.61 3.92 -28.79
N TYR A 114 -2.68 3.25 -28.38
CA TYR A 114 -2.77 2.65 -27.05
C TYR A 114 -1.69 1.58 -26.83
N LEU A 115 -1.50 0.69 -27.81
CA LEU A 115 -0.49 -0.37 -27.72
C LEU A 115 0.93 0.19 -27.72
N GLU A 116 1.20 1.24 -28.49
CA GLU A 116 2.49 1.95 -28.48
C GLU A 116 2.78 2.54 -27.09
N GLU A 117 1.82 3.26 -26.50
CA GLU A 117 1.99 3.86 -25.17
C GLU A 117 2.12 2.77 -24.07
N ARG A 118 1.37 1.70 -24.19
CA ARG A 118 1.49 0.54 -23.30
C ARG A 118 2.89 -0.09 -23.39
N GLY A 119 3.40 -0.29 -24.60
CA GLY A 119 4.76 -0.82 -24.82
C GLY A 119 5.85 0.09 -24.23
N LYS A 120 5.69 1.42 -24.29
CA LYS A 120 6.59 2.36 -23.63
C LYS A 120 6.60 2.19 -22.09
N LEU A 121 5.46 1.91 -21.49
CA LEU A 121 5.37 1.65 -20.06
C LEU A 121 5.99 0.30 -19.68
N GLU A 122 5.77 -0.75 -20.46
CA GLU A 122 6.36 -2.05 -20.26
C GLU A 122 7.90 -2.00 -20.36
N ALA A 123 8.44 -1.22 -21.30
CA ALA A 123 9.88 -1.01 -21.46
C ALA A 123 10.55 -0.25 -20.30
N GLN A 124 9.77 0.36 -19.42
CA GLN A 124 10.28 1.06 -18.22
C GLN A 124 10.35 0.16 -16.98
N ILE A 125 9.87 -1.08 -17.06
CA ILE A 125 9.98 -2.04 -15.96
C ILE A 125 11.45 -2.40 -15.79
N ILE A 126 11.90 -2.40 -14.54
CA ILE A 126 13.29 -2.69 -14.17
C ILE A 126 13.37 -3.89 -13.24
N ASP A 127 14.45 -4.63 -13.32
CA ASP A 127 14.81 -5.63 -12.33
C ASP A 127 15.40 -4.96 -11.08
N VAL A 128 15.11 -5.55 -9.93
CA VAL A 128 15.54 -5.04 -8.61
C VAL A 128 16.29 -6.14 -7.83
N PRO A 129 17.46 -6.58 -8.31
CA PRO A 129 18.19 -7.67 -7.69
C PRO A 129 18.58 -7.31 -6.26
N GLY A 130 18.37 -8.25 -5.34
CA GLY A 130 18.73 -8.07 -3.93
C GLY A 130 17.74 -7.28 -3.08
N LEU A 131 16.67 -6.74 -3.67
CA LEU A 131 15.61 -6.12 -2.90
C LEU A 131 14.94 -7.17 -2.00
N GLN A 132 14.75 -6.82 -0.73
CA GLN A 132 14.10 -7.67 0.25
C GLN A 132 12.74 -7.08 0.63
N ILE A 133 11.67 -7.71 0.17
CA ILE A 133 10.31 -7.41 0.62
C ILE A 133 9.82 -8.62 1.42
N ILE A 134 9.45 -8.40 2.68
CA ILE A 134 8.99 -9.45 3.59
C ILE A 134 7.58 -9.10 4.05
N ALA A 135 6.65 -10.03 3.86
CA ALA A 135 5.25 -9.87 4.22
C ALA A 135 4.81 -11.04 5.11
N THR A 136 4.30 -10.74 6.29
CA THR A 136 3.89 -11.77 7.25
C THR A 136 2.47 -11.55 7.75
N ASP A 137 1.80 -12.65 8.04
CA ASP A 137 0.50 -12.65 8.72
C ASP A 137 0.38 -13.94 9.55
N TYR A 138 -0.36 -13.91 10.65
CA TYR A 138 -0.61 -15.12 11.44
C TYR A 138 -1.60 -16.07 10.77
N SER A 139 -2.37 -15.57 9.80
CA SER A 139 -3.39 -16.31 9.08
C SER A 139 -2.84 -16.96 7.81
N GLU A 140 -2.80 -18.30 7.79
CA GLU A 140 -2.45 -19.08 6.59
C GLU A 140 -3.33 -18.70 5.38
N VAL A 141 -4.62 -18.44 5.61
CA VAL A 141 -5.55 -18.01 4.54
C VAL A 141 -5.16 -16.63 3.99
N ALA A 142 -4.73 -15.71 4.84
CA ALA A 142 -4.28 -14.39 4.42
C ALA A 142 -3.02 -14.49 3.55
N ILE A 143 -2.03 -15.28 3.98
CA ILE A 143 -0.80 -15.51 3.22
C ILE A 143 -1.10 -16.19 1.88
N SER A 144 -1.91 -17.27 1.86
CA SER A 144 -2.30 -17.92 0.58
C SER A 144 -3.01 -16.95 -0.39
N ASN A 145 -3.82 -16.02 0.14
CA ASN A 145 -4.46 -14.99 -0.69
C ASN A 145 -3.44 -13.96 -1.18
N ALA A 146 -2.48 -13.56 -0.34
CA ALA A 146 -1.43 -12.62 -0.68
C ALA A 146 -0.52 -13.18 -1.80
N GLU A 147 -0.11 -14.44 -1.71
CA GLU A 147 0.66 -15.13 -2.75
C GLU A 147 -0.07 -15.16 -4.10
N LYS A 148 -1.36 -15.50 -4.10
CA LYS A 148 -2.17 -15.52 -5.33
C LYS A 148 -2.35 -14.13 -5.94
N ASN A 149 -2.47 -13.09 -5.12
CA ASN A 149 -2.54 -11.71 -5.57
C ASN A 149 -1.17 -11.23 -6.11
N ALA A 150 -0.07 -11.61 -5.45
CA ALA A 150 1.28 -11.32 -5.92
C ALA A 150 1.59 -12.00 -7.26
N ALA A 151 1.21 -13.27 -7.42
CA ALA A 151 1.31 -13.98 -8.70
C ALA A 151 0.47 -13.29 -9.80
N ALA A 152 -0.74 -12.83 -9.47
CA ALA A 152 -1.57 -12.08 -10.42
C ALA A 152 -0.97 -10.71 -10.80
N ALA A 153 -0.11 -10.15 -9.94
CA ALA A 153 0.65 -8.93 -10.19
C ALA A 153 2.03 -9.20 -10.84
N GLY A 154 2.45 -10.49 -10.96
CA GLY A 154 3.76 -10.88 -11.51
C GLY A 154 4.94 -10.44 -10.64
N VAL A 155 4.76 -10.40 -9.32
CA VAL A 155 5.78 -9.96 -8.34
C VAL A 155 5.98 -10.95 -7.20
N GLU A 156 5.48 -12.18 -7.32
CA GLU A 156 5.58 -13.22 -6.30
C GLU A 156 7.03 -13.55 -5.92
N ASP A 157 7.92 -13.57 -6.88
CA ASP A 157 9.33 -13.87 -6.67
C ASP A 157 10.11 -12.76 -5.94
N LEU A 158 9.52 -11.56 -5.83
CA LEU A 158 10.11 -10.41 -5.13
C LEU A 158 9.71 -10.32 -3.66
N ILE A 159 8.69 -11.10 -3.23
CA ILE A 159 8.12 -11.01 -1.90
C ILE A 159 8.30 -12.34 -1.16
N LYS A 160 8.97 -12.27 -0.02
CA LYS A 160 9.01 -13.41 0.90
C LYS A 160 7.79 -13.37 1.81
N PHE A 161 6.87 -14.31 1.61
CA PHE A 161 5.73 -14.51 2.50
C PHE A 161 6.07 -15.50 3.62
N ASP A 162 5.56 -15.25 4.84
CA ASP A 162 5.72 -16.18 5.96
C ASP A 162 4.51 -16.12 6.90
N ILE A 163 4.20 -17.25 7.54
CA ILE A 163 3.09 -17.38 8.49
C ILE A 163 3.65 -17.30 9.89
N CYS A 164 3.49 -16.16 10.55
CA CYS A 164 3.92 -15.95 11.93
C CYS A 164 3.13 -14.82 12.60
N ASP A 165 3.24 -14.72 13.92
CA ASP A 165 2.83 -13.49 14.61
C ASP A 165 3.73 -12.33 14.13
N PHE A 166 3.15 -11.13 14.06
CA PHE A 166 3.91 -9.97 13.56
C PHE A 166 5.17 -9.66 14.36
N GLU A 167 5.22 -10.02 15.65
CA GLU A 167 6.42 -9.87 16.49
C GLU A 167 7.58 -10.79 16.07
N ASP A 168 7.27 -11.85 15.33
CA ASP A 168 8.26 -12.80 14.80
C ASP A 168 8.63 -12.52 13.35
N THR A 169 8.11 -11.43 12.77
CA THR A 169 8.48 -11.01 11.41
C THR A 169 9.99 -10.84 11.31
N PRO A 170 10.66 -11.49 10.35
CA PRO A 170 12.09 -11.28 10.12
C PRO A 170 12.38 -9.82 9.74
N VAL A 171 13.33 -9.22 10.46
CA VAL A 171 13.79 -7.86 10.21
C VAL A 171 15.24 -7.91 9.74
N PRO A 172 15.52 -7.66 8.45
CA PRO A 172 16.88 -7.61 7.93
C PRO A 172 17.74 -6.58 8.65
N ASP A 173 19.03 -6.87 8.76
CA ASP A 173 19.99 -5.92 9.35
C ASP A 173 20.13 -4.64 8.53
N GLY A 174 20.45 -3.54 9.20
CA GLY A 174 20.71 -2.24 8.54
C GLY A 174 19.57 -1.26 8.70
N GLN A 175 19.31 -0.50 7.64
CA GLN A 175 18.22 0.46 7.55
C GLN A 175 17.14 -0.09 6.63
N GLY A 176 15.90 0.20 6.93
CA GLY A 176 14.78 -0.27 6.12
C GLY A 176 13.48 0.46 6.47
N ILE A 177 12.42 0.02 5.84
CA ILE A 177 11.06 0.54 6.06
C ILE A 177 10.16 -0.58 6.58
N MET A 178 9.40 -0.28 7.63
CA MET A 178 8.30 -1.11 8.09
C MET A 178 7.00 -0.34 7.91
N ILE A 179 6.02 -0.91 7.19
CA ILE A 179 4.66 -0.36 7.11
C ILE A 179 3.67 -1.42 7.57
N ILE A 180 2.83 -1.06 8.51
CA ILE A 180 1.79 -1.92 9.07
C ILE A 180 0.43 -1.21 9.00
N ASN A 181 -0.61 -1.96 8.64
CA ASN A 181 -2.00 -1.51 8.63
C ASN A 181 -2.83 -2.42 9.54
N PRO A 182 -2.75 -2.23 10.87
CA PRO A 182 -3.50 -3.05 11.83
C PRO A 182 -4.99 -2.72 11.77
N GLU A 183 -5.82 -3.60 12.33
CA GLU A 183 -7.23 -3.31 12.52
C GLU A 183 -7.42 -2.07 13.42
N TYR A 184 -8.36 -1.17 13.07
CA TYR A 184 -8.59 0.07 13.81
C TYR A 184 -10.08 0.47 13.92
N GLY A 185 -11.00 -0.35 13.41
CA GLY A 185 -12.43 -0.03 13.36
C GLY A 185 -13.28 -0.83 14.36
N GLU A 186 -14.40 -0.25 14.80
CA GLU A 186 -15.35 -0.85 15.73
C GLU A 186 -15.98 -2.18 15.25
N ARG A 187 -15.80 -2.55 13.99
CA ARG A 187 -16.41 -3.73 13.39
C ARG A 187 -15.58 -5.01 13.52
N LEU A 188 -14.37 -4.95 14.03
CA LEU A 188 -13.39 -6.04 13.87
C LEU A 188 -12.72 -6.52 15.17
N GLY A 189 -13.17 -6.11 16.35
CA GLY A 189 -12.61 -6.65 17.58
C GLY A 189 -13.05 -5.93 18.86
N ASP A 190 -12.72 -6.54 19.98
CA ASP A 190 -12.81 -5.90 21.29
C ASP A 190 -11.74 -4.78 21.35
N ILE A 191 -12.14 -3.57 21.71
CA ILE A 191 -11.25 -2.39 21.84
C ILE A 191 -10.05 -2.72 22.74
N THR A 192 -10.27 -3.47 23.83
CA THR A 192 -9.20 -3.88 24.75
C THR A 192 -8.14 -4.73 24.05
N GLN A 193 -8.54 -5.66 23.20
CA GLN A 193 -7.62 -6.50 22.43
C GLN A 193 -6.84 -5.68 21.39
N LEU A 194 -7.48 -4.68 20.77
CA LEU A 194 -6.81 -3.76 19.86
C LEU A 194 -5.80 -2.87 20.60
N GLU A 195 -6.11 -2.41 21.81
CA GLU A 195 -5.16 -1.66 22.62
C GLU A 195 -3.89 -2.45 22.93
N GLU A 196 -4.03 -3.74 23.29
CA GLU A 196 -2.90 -4.64 23.51
C GLU A 196 -2.10 -4.85 22.22
N THR A 197 -2.78 -5.06 21.09
CA THR A 197 -2.12 -5.20 19.78
C THR A 197 -1.27 -3.98 19.43
N TYR A 198 -1.81 -2.76 19.64
CA TYR A 198 -1.06 -1.54 19.36
C TYR A 198 0.12 -1.34 20.30
N ALA A 199 0.01 -1.73 21.57
CA ALA A 199 1.14 -1.73 22.51
C ALA A 199 2.23 -2.68 22.05
N ARG A 200 1.88 -3.92 21.66
CA ARG A 200 2.80 -4.92 21.10
C ARG A 200 3.49 -4.43 19.82
N ILE A 201 2.77 -3.72 18.94
CA ILE A 201 3.37 -3.08 17.75
C ILE A 201 4.47 -2.10 18.16
N GLY A 202 4.23 -1.30 19.18
CA GLY A 202 5.22 -0.38 19.71
C GLY A 202 6.45 -1.08 20.27
N ASP A 203 6.26 -2.19 20.95
CA ASP A 203 7.37 -2.98 21.53
C ASP A 203 8.16 -3.70 20.43
N PHE A 204 7.51 -4.27 19.44
CA PHE A 204 8.16 -4.83 18.25
C PHE A 204 9.03 -3.79 17.54
N MET A 205 8.50 -2.59 17.31
CA MET A 205 9.27 -1.50 16.72
C MET A 205 10.51 -1.15 17.52
N LYS A 206 10.40 -1.03 18.86
CA LYS A 206 11.53 -0.68 19.74
C LYS A 206 12.58 -1.77 19.81
N GLN A 207 12.17 -3.04 19.86
CA GLN A 207 13.05 -4.16 20.15
C GLN A 207 13.69 -4.76 18.89
N LYS A 208 12.96 -4.80 17.79
CA LYS A 208 13.36 -5.51 16.55
C LYS A 208 13.74 -4.57 15.39
N CYS A 209 13.11 -3.39 15.28
CA CYS A 209 13.23 -2.54 14.11
C CYS A 209 14.21 -1.38 14.29
N GLY A 210 15.22 -1.51 15.14
CA GLY A 210 16.22 -0.44 15.34
C GLY A 210 16.97 -0.11 14.05
N GLY A 211 16.98 1.16 13.64
CA GLY A 211 17.56 1.64 12.39
C GLY A 211 16.53 1.82 11.25
N TYR A 212 15.30 1.37 11.45
CA TYR A 212 14.22 1.49 10.47
C TYR A 212 13.40 2.78 10.65
N TYR A 213 12.69 3.16 9.60
CA TYR A 213 11.50 4.00 9.74
C TYR A 213 10.27 3.09 9.80
N GLY A 214 9.57 3.14 10.94
CA GLY A 214 8.31 2.43 11.14
C GLY A 214 7.13 3.32 10.77
N TYR A 215 6.14 2.75 10.09
CA TYR A 215 4.91 3.43 9.74
C TYR A 215 3.70 2.63 10.19
N VAL A 216 2.75 3.30 10.85
CA VAL A 216 1.46 2.71 11.20
C VAL A 216 0.36 3.50 10.51
N PHE A 217 -0.40 2.83 9.65
CA PHE A 217 -1.61 3.39 9.05
C PHE A 217 -2.80 3.09 9.94
N THR A 218 -3.51 4.11 10.39
CA THR A 218 -4.64 3.92 11.30
C THR A 218 -5.70 5.02 11.16
N GLY A 219 -6.97 4.65 11.31
CA GLY A 219 -8.09 5.57 11.48
C GLY A 219 -8.47 5.81 12.94
N ASN A 220 -7.72 5.24 13.91
CA ASN A 220 -8.03 5.37 15.32
C ASN A 220 -6.85 5.97 16.10
N MET A 221 -6.96 7.25 16.43
CA MET A 221 -5.88 7.97 17.10
C MET A 221 -5.77 7.65 18.61
N ASP A 222 -6.79 7.06 19.22
CA ASP A 222 -6.71 6.62 20.61
C ASP A 222 -5.93 5.31 20.71
N LEU A 223 -6.13 4.38 19.79
CA LEU A 223 -5.29 3.21 19.65
C LEU A 223 -3.83 3.58 19.31
N ALA A 224 -3.63 4.58 18.46
CA ALA A 224 -2.28 5.05 18.11
C ALA A 224 -1.48 5.52 19.34
N LYS A 225 -2.12 6.05 20.38
CA LYS A 225 -1.45 6.43 21.64
C LYS A 225 -0.89 5.22 22.40
N LYS A 226 -1.46 4.03 22.20
CA LYS A 226 -1.02 2.79 22.86
C LYS A 226 0.31 2.26 22.33
N ILE A 227 0.73 2.67 21.12
CA ILE A 227 2.06 2.34 20.56
C ILE A 227 3.20 2.77 21.50
N GLY A 228 2.98 3.81 22.31
CA GLY A 228 3.99 4.24 23.29
C GLY A 228 5.26 4.83 22.68
N LEU A 229 5.19 5.27 21.42
CA LEU A 229 6.23 6.01 20.70
C LEU A 229 5.70 7.37 20.23
N LYS A 230 6.58 8.35 20.12
CA LYS A 230 6.23 9.67 19.58
C LYS A 230 6.38 9.68 18.07
N ALA A 231 5.27 9.80 17.35
CA ALA A 231 5.32 9.96 15.90
C ALA A 231 6.04 11.26 15.51
N LYS A 232 6.98 11.13 14.55
CA LYS A 232 7.75 12.25 13.99
C LYS A 232 6.94 13.05 12.98
N ARG A 233 6.13 12.34 12.18
CA ARG A 233 5.19 12.90 11.20
C ARG A 233 3.84 12.20 11.31
N ARG A 234 2.79 12.93 10.95
CA ARG A 234 1.41 12.43 10.84
C ARG A 234 0.88 12.89 9.51
N ILE A 235 0.80 11.98 8.55
CA ILE A 235 0.39 12.29 7.19
C ILE A 235 -1.09 11.94 7.06
N GLU A 236 -1.88 12.88 6.55
CA GLU A 236 -3.32 12.72 6.40
C GLU A 236 -3.67 11.86 5.21
N PHE A 237 -4.59 10.93 5.43
CA PHE A 237 -5.17 10.06 4.41
C PHE A 237 -6.65 9.86 4.69
N TYR A 238 -7.38 9.46 3.65
CA TYR A 238 -8.78 9.06 3.77
C TYR A 238 -8.95 7.64 3.22
N ASN A 239 -9.53 6.76 4.04
CA ASN A 239 -9.96 5.43 3.60
C ASN A 239 -11.50 5.44 3.49
N ALA A 240 -12.01 5.69 2.30
CA ALA A 240 -13.40 6.07 2.05
C ALA A 240 -13.78 7.32 2.89
N THR A 241 -14.68 7.19 3.85
CA THR A 241 -15.11 8.27 4.75
C THR A 241 -14.32 8.34 6.05
N ILE A 242 -13.40 7.40 6.29
CA ILE A 242 -12.62 7.33 7.52
C ILE A 242 -11.41 8.24 7.40
N ASP A 243 -11.28 9.18 8.35
CA ASP A 243 -10.10 10.02 8.50
C ASP A 243 -8.96 9.19 9.10
N CYS A 244 -7.94 8.93 8.30
CA CYS A 244 -6.80 8.09 8.63
C CYS A 244 -5.51 8.89 8.73
N ARG A 245 -4.53 8.34 9.41
CA ARG A 245 -3.16 8.89 9.49
C ARG A 245 -2.14 7.79 9.20
N LEU A 246 -1.13 8.16 8.44
CA LEU A 246 0.11 7.41 8.38
C LEU A 246 1.06 8.04 9.40
N LEU A 247 1.36 7.31 10.45
CA LEU A 247 2.21 7.75 11.56
C LEU A 247 3.63 7.28 11.31
N GLU A 248 4.58 8.21 11.20
CA GLU A 248 6.01 7.92 10.98
C GLU A 248 6.76 7.90 12.31
N TYR A 249 7.54 6.84 12.53
CA TYR A 249 8.43 6.65 13.68
C TYR A 249 9.85 6.42 13.19
N GLU A 250 10.81 7.19 13.69
CA GLU A 250 12.24 6.95 13.49
C GLU A 250 12.74 6.05 14.64
N LEU A 251 13.22 4.87 14.30
CA LEU A 251 13.56 3.82 15.26
C LEU A 251 15.09 3.73 15.42
N TYR A 252 15.57 4.08 16.59
CA TYR A 252 17.02 4.13 16.85
C TYR A 252 17.53 2.77 17.35
N LYS A 253 18.78 2.43 16.99
CA LYS A 253 19.51 1.31 17.62
C LYS A 253 20.01 1.77 19.00
N GLY A 254 19.47 1.19 20.06
CA GLY A 254 19.83 1.55 21.44
C GLY A 254 18.95 2.63 22.06
N SER A 255 19.22 3.01 23.32
CA SER A 255 18.53 4.09 23.99
C SER A 255 18.96 5.44 23.40
N LYS A 256 18.01 6.35 23.26
CA LYS A 256 18.26 7.73 22.79
C LYS A 256 19.23 8.50 23.71
N ASP A 257 19.44 7.98 24.93
CA ASP A 257 20.28 8.55 25.97
C ASP A 257 21.66 7.86 26.07
N ALA A 258 22.01 6.93 25.15
CA ALA A 258 23.36 6.38 25.12
C ALA A 258 24.31 7.48 24.62
N PRO A 259 25.37 7.86 25.39
CA PRO A 259 26.33 8.85 24.95
C PRO A 259 26.97 8.40 23.63
N THR A 260 26.96 9.28 22.63
CA THR A 260 27.73 9.12 21.40
C THR A 260 29.15 8.79 21.79
N ALA A 261 29.70 7.67 21.34
CA ALA A 261 31.10 7.30 21.57
C ALA A 261 31.96 8.50 21.16
N ALA A 262 32.68 9.08 22.11
CA ALA A 262 33.59 10.18 21.87
C ALA A 262 34.62 9.74 20.85
N GLU A 263 34.82 10.53 19.81
CA GLU A 263 35.95 10.42 18.89
C GLU A 263 37.22 10.40 19.74
N GLU A 264 37.97 9.30 19.70
CA GLU A 264 39.32 9.26 20.31
C GLU A 264 40.19 10.31 19.61
N PRO A 265 40.89 11.17 20.37
CA PRO A 265 41.80 12.14 19.77
C PRO A 265 42.94 11.39 19.08
N LEU A 266 43.15 11.70 17.81
CA LEU A 266 44.34 11.29 17.06
C LEU A 266 45.57 11.80 17.80
N ILE A 267 46.35 10.87 18.38
CA ILE A 267 47.67 11.16 18.92
C ILE A 267 48.59 11.27 17.70
N GLU A 268 48.94 12.50 17.35
CA GLU A 268 50.06 12.78 16.44
C GLU A 268 51.38 12.39 17.15
N SER A 269 52.11 11.51 16.54
CA SER A 269 53.53 11.22 16.84
C SER A 269 54.43 11.54 15.65
#